data_95ac0c1cd6cc3af9fd3e1f4db7a68e84
#
_entry.id   95ac0c1cd6cc3af9fd3e1f4db7a68e84
#
_cell.length_a   1.000
_cell.length_b   1.000
_cell.length_c   1.000
_cell.angle_alpha   90.00
_cell.angle_beta   90.00
_cell.angle_gamma   90.00
#
_symmetry.space_group_name_H-M   'P 1'
#
loop_
_entity.id
_entity.type
_entity.pdbx_description
1 polymer ?
#
loop_
_entity_poly.entity_id
_entity_poly.type
_entity_poly.pdbx_seq_one_letter_code
_entity_poly.pdbx_strand_id
1 'polypeptide(L)'
;IQLAKLKEAKVIAKVGHLEKEEFVKELGADVVVNYNTSDYAEQVSKAMDGERIDVSFNPVAGSTFKKDMALLGSGGRMVLFGGSELSRGKWGILSKLNFVRKMGLVLPIGLMMRSKNILGVNMLKLADNRPEIMSECLKNVISLYSEGKITPFVGGVYSQDQLAEAHAALEHG
;
A
#
# COMPACT_ATOMS: atom_id res chain seq x y z
N ILE A 1 5.37 -7.39 1.87
CA ILE A 1 6.64 -7.90 1.37
C ILE A 1 6.62 -9.41 1.42
N GLN A 2 6.66 -10.04 2.59
CA GLN A 2 6.79 -11.50 2.76
C GLN A 2 5.78 -12.31 1.91
N LEU A 3 4.49 -11.97 1.93
CA LEU A 3 3.47 -12.66 1.11
C LEU A 3 3.76 -12.57 -0.40
N ALA A 4 4.28 -11.44 -0.87
CA ALA A 4 4.68 -11.29 -2.27
C ALA A 4 5.90 -12.14 -2.61
N LYS A 5 6.87 -12.22 -1.70
CA LYS A 5 8.06 -13.08 -1.87
C LYS A 5 7.71 -14.56 -1.89
N LEU A 6 6.68 -15.01 -1.16
CA LEU A 6 6.17 -16.38 -1.27
C LEU A 6 5.57 -16.70 -2.66
N LYS A 7 5.30 -15.67 -3.46
CA LYS A 7 4.85 -15.78 -4.86
C LYS A 7 5.96 -15.46 -5.86
N GLU A 8 7.22 -15.46 -5.40
CA GLU A 8 8.40 -15.15 -6.22
C GLU A 8 8.38 -13.78 -6.90
N ALA A 9 7.55 -12.86 -6.37
CA ALA A 9 7.45 -11.53 -6.94
C ALA A 9 8.69 -10.69 -6.64
N LYS A 10 9.11 -9.85 -7.60
CA LYS A 10 10.05 -8.76 -7.36
C LYS A 10 9.33 -7.65 -6.59
N VAL A 11 9.82 -7.31 -5.42
CA VAL A 11 9.15 -6.40 -4.50
C VAL A 11 9.89 -5.08 -4.40
N ILE A 12 9.18 -3.99 -4.70
CA ILE A 12 9.64 -2.63 -4.48
C ILE A 12 8.92 -2.08 -3.24
N ALA A 13 9.68 -1.78 -2.19
CA ALA A 13 9.17 -1.16 -0.98
C ALA A 13 9.36 0.36 -1.03
N LYS A 14 8.33 1.10 -0.59
CA LYS A 14 8.37 2.56 -0.50
C LYS A 14 8.37 2.98 0.97
N VAL A 15 9.41 3.67 1.40
CA VAL A 15 9.61 4.11 2.79
C VAL A 15 9.75 5.64 2.90
N GLY A 16 9.52 6.20 4.08
CA GLY A 16 9.70 7.62 4.37
C GLY A 16 10.97 7.95 5.15
N HIS A 17 11.57 6.98 5.81
CA HIS A 17 12.75 7.17 6.65
C HIS A 17 13.83 6.15 6.31
N LEU A 18 15.10 6.58 6.37
CA LEU A 18 16.26 5.75 6.07
C LEU A 18 16.34 4.52 6.98
N GLU A 19 16.00 4.70 8.25
CA GLU A 19 16.00 3.62 9.25
C GLU A 19 15.10 2.43 8.86
N LYS A 20 14.06 2.69 8.07
CA LYS A 20 13.14 1.64 7.59
C LYS A 20 13.65 0.90 6.36
N GLU A 21 14.70 1.40 5.70
CA GLU A 21 15.21 0.77 4.47
C GLU A 21 15.82 -0.59 4.75
N GLU A 22 16.66 -0.70 5.78
CA GLU A 22 17.28 -1.95 6.17
C GLU A 22 16.22 -2.98 6.58
N PHE A 23 15.30 -2.57 7.44
CA PHE A 23 14.18 -3.42 7.87
C PHE A 23 13.36 -4.00 6.71
N VAL A 24 12.98 -3.19 5.71
CA VAL A 24 12.19 -3.72 4.59
C VAL A 24 13.02 -4.60 3.65
N LYS A 25 14.35 -4.39 3.56
CA LYS A 25 15.27 -5.30 2.86
C LYS A 25 15.37 -6.65 3.54
N GLU A 26 15.49 -6.67 4.87
CA GLU A 26 15.47 -7.92 5.66
C GLU A 26 14.17 -8.71 5.47
N LEU A 27 13.03 -8.02 5.27
CA LEU A 27 11.76 -8.66 4.94
C LEU A 27 11.68 -9.17 3.49
N GLY A 28 12.72 -8.96 2.68
CA GLY A 28 12.83 -9.45 1.32
C GLY A 28 12.46 -8.43 0.23
N ALA A 29 12.46 -7.14 0.50
CA ALA A 29 12.31 -6.14 -0.56
C ALA A 29 13.55 -6.13 -1.47
N ASP A 30 13.33 -6.31 -2.79
CA ASP A 30 14.41 -6.32 -3.78
C ASP A 30 14.90 -4.90 -4.10
N VAL A 31 14.00 -3.93 -4.04
CA VAL A 31 14.29 -2.51 -4.24
C VAL A 31 13.61 -1.70 -3.15
N VAL A 32 14.31 -0.69 -2.63
CA VAL A 32 13.73 0.27 -1.69
C VAL A 32 13.83 1.67 -2.27
N VAL A 33 12.73 2.41 -2.25
CA VAL A 33 12.65 3.81 -2.67
C VAL A 33 12.19 4.69 -1.52
N ASN A 34 12.82 5.85 -1.35
CA ASN A 34 12.49 6.79 -0.30
C ASN A 34 11.75 8.01 -0.87
N TYR A 35 10.46 8.14 -0.50
CA TYR A 35 9.60 9.20 -1.04
C TYR A 35 9.88 10.60 -0.44
N ASN A 36 10.75 10.71 0.57
CA ASN A 36 11.15 11.99 1.16
C ASN A 36 12.42 12.56 0.51
N THR A 37 13.19 11.76 -0.25
CA THR A 37 14.44 12.23 -0.88
C THR A 37 14.21 12.78 -2.28
N SER A 38 13.34 12.15 -3.06
CA SER A 38 12.99 12.57 -4.42
C SER A 38 11.67 11.96 -4.87
N ASP A 39 11.23 12.22 -6.11
CA ASP A 39 10.03 11.59 -6.64
C ASP A 39 10.18 10.07 -6.70
N TYR A 40 9.37 9.37 -5.92
CA TYR A 40 9.44 7.91 -5.85
C TYR A 40 9.12 7.23 -7.19
N ALA A 41 8.31 7.85 -8.05
CA ALA A 41 7.97 7.26 -9.34
C ALA A 41 9.18 7.26 -10.29
N GLU A 42 10.02 8.29 -10.21
CA GLU A 42 11.29 8.34 -10.94
C GLU A 42 12.28 7.31 -10.37
N GLN A 43 12.39 7.20 -9.03
CA GLN A 43 13.22 6.17 -8.39
C GLN A 43 12.81 4.76 -8.84
N VAL A 44 11.50 4.47 -8.82
CA VAL A 44 10.96 3.18 -9.27
C VAL A 44 11.28 2.94 -10.74
N SER A 45 10.99 3.90 -11.63
CA SER A 45 11.25 3.76 -13.06
C SER A 45 12.72 3.48 -13.35
N LYS A 46 13.62 4.15 -12.64
CA LYS A 46 15.07 3.94 -12.76
C LYS A 46 15.49 2.54 -12.26
N ALA A 47 14.94 2.09 -11.13
CA ALA A 47 15.26 0.79 -10.56
C ALA A 47 14.69 -0.38 -11.37
N MET A 48 13.65 -0.13 -12.17
CA MET A 48 13.03 -1.11 -13.05
C MET A 48 13.64 -1.18 -14.45
N ASP A 49 14.54 -0.27 -14.79
CA ASP A 49 15.27 -0.24 -16.08
C ASP A 49 14.35 -0.40 -17.31
N GLY A 50 13.24 0.35 -17.30
CA GLY A 50 12.24 0.33 -18.38
C GLY A 50 11.14 -0.72 -18.23
N GLU A 51 11.26 -1.68 -17.31
CA GLU A 51 10.19 -2.59 -16.96
C GLU A 51 9.03 -1.86 -16.29
N ARG A 52 7.86 -2.46 -16.31
CA ARG A 52 6.64 -1.92 -15.70
C ARG A 52 6.23 -2.76 -14.49
N ILE A 53 5.44 -2.13 -13.62
CA ILE A 53 4.91 -2.79 -12.42
C ILE A 53 3.62 -3.52 -12.75
N ASP A 54 3.47 -4.75 -12.25
CA ASP A 54 2.25 -5.55 -12.41
C ASP A 54 1.21 -5.21 -11.34
N VAL A 55 1.64 -4.96 -10.10
CA VAL A 55 0.72 -4.70 -8.99
C VAL A 55 1.26 -3.55 -8.13
N SER A 56 0.40 -2.56 -7.85
CA SER A 56 0.64 -1.51 -6.86
C SER A 56 -0.36 -1.64 -5.71
N PHE A 57 0.14 -1.72 -4.48
CA PHE A 57 -0.66 -1.63 -3.25
C PHE A 57 -0.62 -0.19 -2.73
N ASN A 58 -1.73 0.52 -2.83
CA ASN A 58 -1.80 1.95 -2.53
C ASN A 58 -2.75 2.24 -1.34
N PRO A 59 -2.20 2.56 -0.15
CA PRO A 59 -2.98 2.95 1.03
C PRO A 59 -3.28 4.45 1.11
N VAL A 60 -2.67 5.26 0.23
CA VAL A 60 -2.67 6.72 0.32
C VAL A 60 -3.75 7.34 -0.56
N ALA A 61 -3.93 6.81 -1.78
CA ALA A 61 -4.72 7.39 -2.86
C ALA A 61 -4.25 8.81 -3.25
N GLY A 62 -5.17 9.75 -3.49
CA GLY A 62 -4.85 11.17 -3.69
C GLY A 62 -3.64 11.43 -4.60
N SER A 63 -2.59 12.00 -4.04
CA SER A 63 -1.37 12.41 -4.77
C SER A 63 -0.57 11.26 -5.37
N THR A 64 -0.69 10.05 -4.85
CA THR A 64 0.05 8.87 -5.32
C THR A 64 -0.67 8.15 -6.46
N PHE A 65 -1.98 8.35 -6.61
CA PHE A 65 -2.81 7.62 -7.55
C PHE A 65 -2.32 7.68 -9.00
N LYS A 66 -2.09 8.89 -9.52
CA LYS A 66 -1.65 9.08 -10.91
C LYS A 66 -0.25 8.53 -11.16
N LYS A 67 0.63 8.66 -10.16
CA LYS A 67 2.01 8.15 -10.23
C LYS A 67 2.03 6.62 -10.32
N ASP A 68 1.30 5.97 -9.42
CA ASP A 68 1.19 4.51 -9.42
C ASP A 68 0.54 4.00 -10.71
N MET A 69 -0.54 4.65 -11.18
CA MET A 69 -1.16 4.31 -12.46
C MET A 69 -0.21 4.48 -13.65
N ALA A 70 0.71 5.45 -13.60
CA ALA A 70 1.72 5.65 -14.65
C ALA A 70 2.78 4.54 -14.65
N LEU A 71 3.15 4.03 -13.47
CA LEU A 71 4.13 2.96 -13.31
C LEU A 71 3.62 1.59 -13.78
N LEU A 72 2.31 1.35 -13.68
CA LEU A 72 1.71 0.07 -14.09
C LEU A 72 1.89 -0.20 -15.58
N GLY A 73 2.19 -1.44 -15.91
CA GLY A 73 2.16 -1.99 -17.26
C GLY A 73 0.76 -2.34 -17.75
N SER A 74 0.67 -2.87 -18.97
CA SER A 74 -0.57 -3.48 -19.48
C SER A 74 -0.89 -4.76 -18.71
N GLY A 75 -2.16 -4.93 -18.32
CA GLY A 75 -2.58 -5.97 -17.39
C GLY A 75 -2.38 -5.63 -15.91
N GLY A 76 -1.68 -4.53 -15.63
CA GLY A 76 -1.33 -4.10 -14.28
C GLY A 76 -2.55 -3.74 -13.41
N ARG A 77 -2.41 -3.92 -12.11
CA ARG A 77 -3.47 -3.77 -11.11
C ARG A 77 -3.06 -2.79 -10.02
N MET A 78 -3.86 -1.78 -9.80
CA MET A 78 -3.77 -0.93 -8.61
C MET A 78 -4.76 -1.41 -7.57
N VAL A 79 -4.28 -1.78 -6.39
CA VAL A 79 -5.11 -2.14 -5.24
C VAL A 79 -5.19 -0.96 -4.29
N LEU A 80 -6.36 -0.32 -4.24
CA LEU A 80 -6.65 0.79 -3.32
C LEU A 80 -7.31 0.22 -2.06
N PHE A 81 -6.62 0.30 -0.93
CA PHE A 81 -7.14 -0.23 0.34
C PHE A 81 -7.11 0.80 1.48
N GLY A 82 -6.89 2.07 1.14
CA GLY A 82 -6.91 3.18 2.08
C GLY A 82 -7.00 4.52 1.38
N GLY A 83 -7.14 5.57 2.16
CA GLY A 83 -7.19 6.96 1.72
C GLY A 83 -6.56 7.85 2.78
N SER A 84 -5.35 7.51 3.25
CA SER A 84 -4.70 8.22 4.37
C SER A 84 -4.48 9.71 4.09
N GLU A 85 -4.34 10.12 2.84
CA GLU A 85 -4.29 11.55 2.48
C GLU A 85 -5.61 12.25 2.76
N LEU A 86 -6.75 11.56 2.63
CA LEU A 86 -8.08 12.13 2.94
C LEU A 86 -8.25 12.37 4.45
N SER A 87 -7.77 11.45 5.29
CA SER A 87 -7.87 11.55 6.75
C SER A 87 -6.93 12.59 7.36
N ARG A 88 -5.79 12.86 6.73
CA ARG A 88 -4.81 13.89 7.17
C ARG A 88 -5.23 15.32 6.83
N GLY A 89 -6.27 15.52 6.05
CA GLY A 89 -6.73 16.84 5.60
C GLY A 89 -7.39 17.66 6.72
N LYS A 90 -6.73 18.73 7.19
CA LYS A 90 -7.24 19.64 8.24
C LYS A 90 -8.35 20.61 7.76
N TRP A 91 -8.67 20.66 6.47
CA TRP A 91 -9.49 21.73 5.84
C TRP A 91 -10.84 21.24 5.33
N GLY A 92 -11.50 20.30 5.97
CA GLY A 92 -12.88 19.92 5.70
C GLY A 92 -13.19 19.66 4.21
N ILE A 93 -14.16 20.39 3.63
CA ILE A 93 -14.65 20.21 2.24
C ILE A 93 -13.57 20.52 1.20
N LEU A 94 -12.74 21.53 1.41
CA LEU A 94 -11.67 21.92 0.49
C LEU A 94 -10.61 20.82 0.35
N SER A 95 -10.28 20.14 1.44
CA SER A 95 -9.33 19.02 1.41
C SER A 95 -9.89 17.83 0.62
N LYS A 96 -11.18 17.54 0.76
CA LYS A 96 -11.88 16.50 -0.02
C LYS A 96 -11.88 16.82 -1.51
N LEU A 97 -12.18 18.07 -1.87
CA LEU A 97 -12.16 18.51 -3.26
C LEU A 97 -10.76 18.43 -3.88
N ASN A 98 -9.75 18.85 -3.13
CA ASN A 98 -8.36 18.73 -3.58
C ASN A 98 -7.90 17.27 -3.73
N PHE A 99 -8.34 16.40 -2.83
CA PHE A 99 -8.09 14.95 -2.94
C PHE A 99 -8.67 14.38 -4.25
N VAL A 100 -9.94 14.68 -4.55
CA VAL A 100 -10.60 14.25 -5.80
C VAL A 100 -9.87 14.82 -7.02
N ARG A 101 -9.47 16.11 -6.98
CA ARG A 101 -8.70 16.74 -8.07
C ARG A 101 -7.36 16.05 -8.31
N LYS A 102 -6.66 15.64 -7.25
CA LYS A 102 -5.39 14.91 -7.34
C LYS A 102 -5.55 13.53 -7.97
N MET A 103 -6.57 12.80 -7.58
CA MET A 103 -6.92 11.52 -8.22
C MET A 103 -7.29 11.70 -9.69
N GLY A 104 -8.02 12.76 -10.01
CA GLY A 104 -8.56 13.01 -11.34
C GLY A 104 -9.78 12.15 -11.65
N LEU A 105 -10.31 12.29 -12.86
CA LEU A 105 -11.43 11.50 -13.36
C LEU A 105 -10.91 10.21 -13.99
N VAL A 106 -11.39 9.07 -13.49
CA VAL A 106 -11.11 7.75 -14.07
C VAL A 106 -12.27 7.35 -14.95
N LEU A 107 -12.03 7.33 -16.25
CA LEU A 107 -13.02 6.87 -17.23
C LEU A 107 -12.80 5.37 -17.52
N PRO A 108 -13.83 4.53 -17.47
CA PRO A 108 -13.71 3.10 -17.76
C PRO A 108 -13.08 2.81 -19.11
N ILE A 109 -13.40 3.60 -20.14
CA ILE A 109 -12.80 3.49 -21.48
C ILE A 109 -11.27 3.69 -21.44
N GLY A 110 -10.79 4.60 -20.60
CA GLY A 110 -9.35 4.84 -20.43
C GLY A 110 -8.62 3.68 -19.77
N LEU A 111 -9.28 2.94 -18.88
CA LEU A 111 -8.73 1.71 -18.30
C LEU A 111 -8.66 0.60 -19.35
N MET A 112 -9.75 0.43 -20.13
CA MET A 112 -9.81 -0.55 -21.20
C MET A 112 -8.72 -0.31 -22.25
N MET A 113 -8.58 0.92 -22.74
CA MET A 113 -7.58 1.27 -23.77
C MET A 113 -6.13 1.05 -23.32
N ARG A 114 -5.86 1.12 -22.02
CA ARG A 114 -4.53 0.92 -21.43
C ARG A 114 -4.34 -0.45 -20.81
N SER A 115 -5.37 -1.29 -20.85
CA SER A 115 -5.40 -2.62 -20.19
C SER A 115 -4.97 -2.53 -18.72
N LYS A 116 -5.49 -1.55 -17.96
CA LYS A 116 -5.17 -1.36 -16.54
C LYS A 116 -6.39 -1.61 -15.66
N ASN A 117 -6.14 -2.05 -14.43
CA ASN A 117 -7.18 -2.41 -13.48
C ASN A 117 -7.06 -1.57 -12.20
N ILE A 118 -8.21 -1.24 -11.60
CA ILE A 118 -8.29 -0.63 -10.28
C ILE A 118 -9.20 -1.51 -9.43
N LEU A 119 -8.66 -1.96 -8.29
CA LEU A 119 -9.34 -2.79 -7.32
C LEU A 119 -9.50 -2.00 -6.02
N GLY A 120 -10.74 -1.75 -5.62
CA GLY A 120 -11.05 -1.11 -4.33
C GLY A 120 -11.25 -2.16 -3.24
N VAL A 121 -10.57 -2.01 -2.12
CA VAL A 121 -10.72 -2.87 -0.94
C VAL A 121 -11.11 -2.02 0.26
N ASN A 122 -12.29 -2.26 0.81
CA ASN A 122 -12.74 -1.69 2.06
C ASN A 122 -12.95 -2.83 3.07
N MET A 123 -12.01 -2.98 4.00
CA MET A 123 -12.00 -4.08 4.97
C MET A 123 -13.24 -4.08 5.86
N LEU A 124 -13.76 -2.91 6.26
CA LEU A 124 -14.98 -2.81 7.07
C LEU A 124 -16.19 -3.35 6.29
N LYS A 125 -16.31 -2.96 5.02
CA LYS A 125 -17.41 -3.47 4.18
C LYS A 125 -17.29 -4.95 3.88
N LEU A 126 -16.08 -5.48 3.76
CA LEU A 126 -15.87 -6.92 3.64
C LEU A 126 -16.26 -7.63 4.93
N ALA A 127 -15.87 -7.10 6.10
CA ALA A 127 -16.25 -7.68 7.39
C ALA A 127 -17.78 -7.69 7.61
N ASP A 128 -18.46 -6.59 7.24
CA ASP A 128 -19.90 -6.46 7.40
C ASP A 128 -20.70 -7.35 6.43
N ASN A 129 -20.27 -7.44 5.17
CA ASN A 129 -21.09 -8.04 4.11
C ASN A 129 -20.59 -9.41 3.66
N ARG A 130 -19.31 -9.72 3.89
CA ARG A 130 -18.65 -10.97 3.46
C ARG A 130 -17.67 -11.48 4.55
N PRO A 131 -18.16 -11.72 5.78
CA PRO A 131 -17.31 -12.16 6.91
C PRO A 131 -16.57 -13.47 6.61
N GLU A 132 -17.12 -14.32 5.74
CA GLU A 132 -16.48 -15.57 5.32
C GLU A 132 -15.15 -15.33 4.61
N ILE A 133 -15.05 -14.29 3.76
CA ILE A 133 -13.80 -13.92 3.08
C ILE A 133 -12.75 -13.48 4.11
N MET A 134 -13.17 -12.66 5.07
CA MET A 134 -12.26 -12.19 6.13
C MET A 134 -11.74 -13.37 6.99
N SER A 135 -12.64 -14.28 7.35
CA SER A 135 -12.30 -15.48 8.12
C SER A 135 -11.32 -16.38 7.36
N GLU A 136 -11.54 -16.59 6.07
CA GLU A 136 -10.64 -17.38 5.22
C GLU A 136 -9.26 -16.72 5.09
N CYS A 137 -9.21 -15.42 4.81
CA CYS A 137 -7.94 -14.68 4.75
C CYS A 137 -7.16 -14.79 6.06
N LEU A 138 -7.84 -14.64 7.22
CA LEU A 138 -7.20 -14.75 8.52
C LEU A 138 -6.67 -16.16 8.78
N LYS A 139 -7.45 -17.20 8.48
CA LYS A 139 -7.01 -18.59 8.59
C LYS A 139 -5.76 -18.86 7.75
N ASN A 140 -5.74 -18.36 6.51
CA ASN A 140 -4.60 -18.53 5.61
C ASN A 140 -3.35 -17.83 6.15
N VAL A 141 -3.48 -16.61 6.71
CA VAL A 141 -2.35 -15.89 7.32
C VAL A 141 -1.84 -16.62 8.56
N ILE A 142 -2.73 -17.14 9.42
CA ILE A 142 -2.36 -17.93 10.61
C ILE A 142 -1.63 -19.22 10.19
N SER A 143 -2.10 -19.91 9.15
CA SER A 143 -1.43 -21.11 8.62
C SER A 143 -0.01 -20.79 8.16
N LEU A 144 0.17 -19.74 7.35
CA LEU A 144 1.48 -19.32 6.88
C LEU A 144 2.43 -18.95 8.03
N TYR A 145 1.92 -18.32 9.07
CA TYR A 145 2.68 -18.03 10.29
C TYR A 145 3.08 -19.32 11.01
N SER A 146 2.12 -20.24 11.23
CA SER A 146 2.37 -21.51 11.92
C SER A 146 3.37 -22.41 11.16
N GLU A 147 3.40 -22.30 9.84
CA GLU A 147 4.35 -22.98 8.97
C GLU A 147 5.73 -22.30 8.90
N GLY A 148 5.91 -21.17 9.61
CA GLY A 148 7.15 -20.38 9.58
C GLY A 148 7.42 -19.67 8.25
N LYS A 149 6.42 -19.57 7.37
CA LYS A 149 6.57 -18.93 6.05
C LYS A 149 6.52 -17.41 6.10
N ILE A 150 5.89 -16.86 7.13
CA ILE A 150 5.86 -15.43 7.40
C ILE A 150 6.15 -15.19 8.89
N THR A 151 6.78 -14.06 9.19
CA THR A 151 7.06 -13.62 10.56
C THR A 151 6.49 -12.22 10.75
N PRO A 152 5.35 -12.07 11.45
CA PRO A 152 4.80 -10.77 11.80
C PRO A 152 5.77 -9.99 12.69
N PHE A 153 5.97 -8.72 12.36
CA PHE A 153 6.77 -7.83 13.19
C PHE A 153 5.87 -7.13 14.22
N VAL A 154 6.27 -7.17 15.47
CA VAL A 154 5.61 -6.46 16.57
C VAL A 154 6.37 -5.17 16.83
N GLY A 155 5.82 -4.04 16.41
CA GLY A 155 6.45 -2.72 16.53
C GLY A 155 6.52 -2.18 17.97
N GLY A 156 5.60 -2.62 18.85
CA GLY A 156 5.56 -2.23 20.25
C GLY A 156 4.50 -3.00 21.01
N VAL A 157 4.74 -3.18 22.31
CA VAL A 157 3.77 -3.77 23.24
C VAL A 157 3.42 -2.72 24.28
N TYR A 158 2.14 -2.45 24.47
CA TYR A 158 1.64 -1.41 25.34
C TYR A 158 0.67 -2.04 26.36
N SER A 159 0.75 -1.59 27.61
CA SER A 159 -0.27 -1.92 28.61
C SER A 159 -1.58 -1.15 28.35
N GLN A 160 -2.66 -1.56 29.00
CA GLN A 160 -3.96 -0.89 28.86
C GLN A 160 -3.93 0.60 29.26
N ASP A 161 -3.04 0.95 30.20
CA ASP A 161 -2.87 2.33 30.68
C ASP A 161 -2.09 3.20 29.67
N GLN A 162 -1.40 2.60 28.70
CA GLN A 162 -0.61 3.25 27.68
C GLN A 162 -1.36 3.40 26.33
N LEU A 163 -2.68 3.38 26.33
CA LEU A 163 -3.49 3.46 25.11
C LEU A 163 -3.18 4.74 24.28
N ALA A 164 -3.00 5.87 24.95
CA ALA A 164 -2.66 7.14 24.29
C ALA A 164 -1.29 7.08 23.58
N GLU A 165 -0.29 6.45 24.21
CA GLU A 165 1.05 6.25 23.65
C GLU A 165 1.01 5.30 22.46
N ALA A 166 0.23 4.21 22.55
CA ALA A 166 0.03 3.28 21.44
C ALA A 166 -0.60 3.95 20.21
N HIS A 167 -1.62 4.81 20.42
CA HIS A 167 -2.21 5.60 19.36
C HIS A 167 -1.22 6.59 18.74
N ALA A 168 -0.46 7.30 19.56
CA ALA A 168 0.57 8.22 19.09
C ALA A 168 1.64 7.50 18.25
N ALA A 169 2.08 6.32 18.67
CA ALA A 169 3.02 5.50 17.91
C ALA A 169 2.47 5.09 16.53
N LEU A 170 1.18 4.73 16.43
CA LEU A 170 0.52 4.43 15.15
C LEU A 170 0.40 5.65 14.23
N GLU A 171 0.20 6.84 14.79
CA GLU A 171 0.06 8.08 14.00
C GLU A 171 1.41 8.58 13.46
N HIS A 172 2.46 8.37 14.21
CA HIS A 172 3.83 8.78 13.82
C HIS A 172 4.50 7.77 12.88
N GLY A 173 4.05 6.53 12.84
CA GLY A 173 4.43 5.48 11.86
C GLY A 173 5.76 4.83 12.12
#